data_3a563d9b8441b520abb7f7db1e5d395f
#
_entry.id   3a563d9b8441b520abb7f7db1e5d395f
#
_cell.length_a   1.000
_cell.length_b   1.000
_cell.length_c   1.000
_cell.angle_alpha   90.00
_cell.angle_beta   90.00
_cell.angle_gamma   90.00
#
_symmetry.space_group_name_H-M   'P 1'
#
loop_
_entity.id
_entity.type
_entity.pdbx_description
1 polymer ?
#
loop_
_entity_poly.entity_id
_entity_poly.type
_entity_poly.pdbx_seq_one_letter_code
_entity_poly.pdbx_strand_id
1 'polypeptide(L)'
;RTQEELIIDYQVGLSTVMIRKNLLERINFSFDENYNIIGDFDAFANLIQKVKYLYINKELSYYRWHDFNLSTVNQNQELEELENWVEKSKNLVSQTVINHIKNKIEYMTMIKKIKTEKMLVSLKNIIFYKFNASKPKLFLYLLYFKFFKKIKKDMFKK
;
A
#
# COMPACT_ATOMS: atom_id res chain seq x y z
N ARG A 1 7.41 -18.64 -1.56
CA ARG A 1 6.22 -17.78 -1.65
C ARG A 1 5.51 -18.04 -2.98
N THR A 2 4.20 -18.10 -2.96
CA THR A 2 3.37 -18.16 -4.18
C THR A 2 3.34 -16.80 -4.89
N GLN A 3 2.89 -16.76 -6.15
CA GLN A 3 2.69 -15.51 -6.89
C GLN A 3 1.69 -14.59 -6.17
N GLU A 4 0.60 -15.16 -5.65
CA GLU A 4 -0.40 -14.40 -4.89
C GLU A 4 0.17 -13.80 -3.61
N GLU A 5 0.93 -14.57 -2.83
CA GLU A 5 1.60 -14.08 -1.61
C GLU A 5 2.54 -12.91 -1.91
N LEU A 6 3.21 -12.90 -3.07
CA LEU A 6 4.07 -11.77 -3.47
C LEU A 6 3.28 -10.51 -3.82
N ILE A 7 2.07 -10.63 -4.38
CA ILE A 7 1.20 -9.49 -4.65
C ILE A 7 0.58 -8.97 -3.34
N ILE A 8 0.15 -9.88 -2.47
CA ILE A 8 -0.49 -9.55 -1.19
C ILE A 8 0.51 -8.86 -0.26
N ASP A 9 1.67 -9.48 -0.07
CA ASP A 9 2.77 -8.98 0.76
C ASP A 9 3.78 -8.17 -0.07
N TYR A 10 3.30 -7.26 -0.92
CA TYR A 10 4.16 -6.51 -1.80
C TYR A 10 5.24 -5.73 -1.05
N GLN A 11 6.45 -6.24 -1.11
CA GLN A 11 7.66 -5.65 -0.52
C GLN A 11 8.78 -5.54 -1.56
N VAL A 12 8.42 -5.58 -2.83
CA VAL A 12 9.38 -5.54 -3.93
C VAL A 12 9.72 -4.10 -4.26
N GLY A 13 10.91 -3.66 -3.89
CA GLY A 13 11.43 -2.37 -4.34
C GLY A 13 12.08 -2.49 -5.72
N LEU A 14 11.87 -1.51 -6.60
CA LEU A 14 12.48 -1.50 -7.95
C LEU A 14 14.00 -1.68 -7.92
N SER A 15 14.68 -1.14 -6.91
CA SER A 15 16.14 -1.26 -6.73
C SER A 15 16.61 -2.69 -6.40
N THR A 16 15.69 -3.60 -6.06
CA THR A 16 15.99 -5.00 -5.70
C THR A 16 15.69 -5.98 -6.81
N VAL A 17 15.20 -5.50 -7.94
CA VAL A 17 14.72 -6.36 -9.03
C VAL A 17 15.71 -6.39 -10.19
N MET A 18 15.95 -7.59 -10.68
CA MET A 18 16.72 -7.82 -11.91
C MET A 18 15.89 -8.65 -12.87
N ILE A 19 15.72 -8.16 -14.10
CA ILE A 19 14.92 -8.82 -15.14
C ILE A 19 15.79 -8.98 -16.38
N ARG A 20 15.71 -10.15 -17.03
CA ARG A 20 16.39 -10.38 -18.29
C ARG A 20 15.76 -9.54 -19.40
N LYS A 21 16.55 -8.78 -20.16
CA LYS A 21 16.07 -7.90 -21.23
C LYS A 21 15.20 -8.64 -22.26
N ASN A 22 15.65 -9.79 -22.73
CA ASN A 22 14.91 -10.60 -23.70
C ASN A 22 13.54 -11.09 -23.18
N LEU A 23 13.38 -11.22 -21.86
CA LEU A 23 12.09 -11.52 -21.24
C LEU A 23 11.15 -10.33 -21.34
N LEU A 24 11.61 -9.12 -21.02
CA LEU A 24 10.83 -7.89 -21.11
C LEU A 24 10.28 -7.68 -22.54
N GLU A 25 11.14 -7.87 -23.54
CA GLU A 25 10.76 -7.77 -24.95
C GLU A 25 9.69 -8.81 -25.33
N ARG A 26 9.89 -10.08 -24.92
CA ARG A 26 8.99 -11.18 -25.25
C ARG A 26 7.58 -11.03 -24.65
N ILE A 27 7.47 -10.46 -23.45
CA ILE A 27 6.17 -10.28 -22.78
C ILE A 27 5.58 -8.89 -23.01
N ASN A 28 6.25 -8.05 -23.81
CA ASN A 28 5.88 -6.65 -24.03
C ASN A 28 5.65 -5.89 -22.70
N PHE A 29 6.65 -5.97 -21.81
CA PHE A 29 6.57 -5.36 -20.48
C PHE A 29 6.64 -3.84 -20.58
N SER A 30 5.72 -3.16 -19.92
CA SER A 30 5.71 -1.70 -19.74
C SER A 30 5.12 -1.31 -18.40
N PHE A 31 5.47 -0.13 -17.93
CA PHE A 31 4.76 0.52 -16.85
C PHE A 31 3.50 1.21 -17.42
N ASP A 32 2.42 1.19 -16.66
CA ASP A 32 1.21 1.95 -17.01
C ASP A 32 1.39 3.41 -16.58
N GLU A 33 1.41 4.33 -17.54
CA GLU A 33 1.63 5.76 -17.33
C GLU A 33 0.50 6.44 -16.52
N ASN A 34 -0.64 5.77 -16.34
CA ASN A 34 -1.73 6.25 -15.51
C ASN A 34 -1.46 6.11 -14.00
N TYR A 35 -0.43 5.35 -13.60
CA TYR A 35 -0.05 5.13 -12.21
C TYR A 35 1.27 5.83 -11.88
N ASN A 36 1.22 6.81 -10.98
CA ASN A 36 2.40 7.53 -10.51
C ASN A 36 2.95 6.96 -9.19
N ILE A 37 2.07 6.42 -8.34
CA ILE A 37 2.43 5.92 -7.01
C ILE A 37 2.55 4.40 -6.97
N ILE A 38 1.60 3.70 -7.59
CA ILE A 38 1.55 2.24 -7.59
C ILE A 38 2.04 1.61 -8.90
N GLY A 39 2.70 2.39 -9.77
CA GLY A 39 3.15 1.89 -11.08
C GLY A 39 4.09 0.69 -11.00
N ASP A 40 4.96 0.64 -10.00
CA ASP A 40 5.79 -0.53 -9.72
C ASP A 40 4.96 -1.74 -9.27
N PHE A 41 4.00 -1.55 -8.37
CA PHE A 41 3.09 -2.59 -7.91
C PHE A 41 2.28 -3.17 -9.08
N ASP A 42 1.67 -2.33 -9.93
CA ASP A 42 0.93 -2.77 -11.11
C ASP A 42 1.81 -3.59 -12.07
N ALA A 43 2.96 -3.03 -12.44
CA ALA A 43 3.90 -3.68 -13.36
C ALA A 43 4.36 -5.05 -12.84
N PHE A 44 4.67 -5.16 -11.53
CA PHE A 44 5.07 -6.42 -10.93
C PHE A 44 3.92 -7.40 -10.75
N ALA A 45 2.73 -6.96 -10.37
CA ALA A 45 1.56 -7.82 -10.29
C ALA A 45 1.25 -8.48 -11.64
N ASN A 46 1.44 -7.75 -12.74
CA ASN A 46 1.30 -8.28 -14.10
C ASN A 46 2.48 -9.20 -14.51
N LEU A 47 3.70 -8.86 -14.12
CA LEU A 47 4.92 -9.60 -14.48
C LEU A 47 4.95 -10.97 -13.82
N ILE A 48 4.78 -11.03 -12.48
CA ILE A 48 4.99 -12.27 -11.72
C ILE A 48 4.01 -13.39 -12.08
N GLN A 49 2.86 -13.05 -12.68
CA GLN A 49 1.91 -14.03 -13.19
C GLN A 49 2.38 -14.72 -14.46
N LYS A 50 3.30 -14.11 -15.21
CA LYS A 50 3.75 -14.55 -16.53
C LYS A 50 5.13 -15.19 -16.53
N VAL A 51 5.86 -15.10 -15.41
CA VAL A 51 7.27 -15.49 -15.35
C VAL A 51 7.59 -16.36 -14.14
N LYS A 52 8.66 -17.14 -14.26
CA LYS A 52 9.31 -17.77 -13.11
C LYS A 52 10.30 -16.77 -12.51
N TYR A 53 10.33 -16.69 -11.19
CA TYR A 53 11.23 -15.81 -10.46
C TYR A 53 12.08 -16.59 -9.47
N LEU A 54 13.21 -16.01 -9.09
CA LEU A 54 14.10 -16.50 -8.04
C LEU A 54 14.20 -15.43 -6.95
N TYR A 55 14.00 -15.85 -5.71
CA TYR A 55 14.23 -14.98 -4.56
C TYR A 55 15.65 -15.21 -4.01
N ILE A 56 16.40 -14.13 -3.86
CA ILE A 56 17.74 -14.15 -3.25
C ILE A 56 17.62 -13.55 -1.86
N ASN A 57 17.75 -14.38 -0.82
CA ASN A 57 17.69 -13.96 0.57
C ASN A 57 19.01 -13.32 1.03
N LYS A 58 19.33 -12.16 0.47
CA LYS A 58 20.50 -11.34 0.83
C LYS A 58 20.12 -9.88 0.77
N GLU A 59 20.68 -9.07 1.66
CA GLU A 59 20.56 -7.61 1.61
C GLU A 59 21.49 -7.06 0.53
N LEU A 60 20.92 -6.67 -0.63
CA LEU A 60 21.68 -6.24 -1.79
C LEU A 60 21.45 -4.77 -2.15
N SER A 61 20.58 -4.07 -1.42
CA SER A 61 20.30 -2.65 -1.63
C SER A 61 19.90 -1.96 -0.33
N TYR A 62 20.01 -0.64 -0.31
CA TYR A 62 19.58 0.20 0.80
C TYR A 62 18.45 1.12 0.34
N TYR A 63 17.38 1.20 1.12
CA TYR A 63 16.28 2.13 0.90
C TYR A 63 16.44 3.36 1.80
N ARG A 64 16.58 4.55 1.20
CA ARG A 64 16.64 5.79 1.97
C ARG A 64 15.23 6.25 2.34
N TRP A 65 14.94 6.23 3.61
CA TRP A 65 13.70 6.79 4.15
C TRP A 65 13.86 8.29 4.42
N HIS A 66 12.92 9.10 3.93
CA HIS A 66 12.82 10.54 4.22
C HIS A 66 11.37 11.02 4.12
N ASP A 67 11.07 12.19 4.70
CA ASP A 67 9.71 12.71 4.82
C ASP A 67 9.04 13.05 3.47
N PHE A 68 9.84 13.19 2.41
CA PHE A 68 9.38 13.50 1.05
C PHE A 68 9.23 12.27 0.15
N ASN A 69 9.23 11.07 0.70
CA ASN A 69 8.96 9.86 -0.10
C ASN A 69 7.53 9.94 -0.68
N LEU A 70 7.37 9.64 -1.96
CA LEU A 70 6.08 9.76 -2.68
C LEU A 70 4.93 9.04 -1.96
N SER A 71 5.16 7.83 -1.48
CA SER A 71 4.20 7.06 -0.70
C SER A 71 3.80 7.71 0.63
N THR A 72 4.61 8.63 1.16
CA THR A 72 4.29 9.37 2.38
C THR A 72 3.50 10.64 2.09
N VAL A 73 3.83 11.33 1.01
CA VAL A 73 3.26 12.65 0.65
C VAL A 73 1.92 12.50 -0.07
N ASN A 74 1.77 11.51 -0.95
CA ASN A 74 0.66 11.39 -1.89
C ASN A 74 -0.35 10.30 -1.54
N GLN A 75 -0.68 10.10 -0.25
CA GLN A 75 -1.61 9.07 0.22
C GLN A 75 -2.99 9.11 -0.45
N ASN A 76 -3.48 10.26 -0.87
CA ASN A 76 -4.77 10.37 -1.57
C ASN A 76 -4.68 9.78 -2.98
N GLN A 77 -3.62 10.11 -3.70
CA GLN A 77 -3.37 9.58 -5.03
C GLN A 77 -3.16 8.06 -4.99
N GLU A 78 -2.43 7.54 -3.97
CA GLU A 78 -2.28 6.09 -3.79
C GLU A 78 -3.64 5.39 -3.65
N LEU A 79 -4.58 5.99 -2.88
CA LEU A 79 -5.93 5.44 -2.73
C LEU A 79 -6.69 5.39 -4.06
N GLU A 80 -6.71 6.49 -4.80
CA GLU A 80 -7.40 6.59 -6.09
C GLU A 80 -6.81 5.59 -7.11
N GLU A 81 -5.50 5.49 -7.16
CA GLU A 81 -4.81 4.55 -8.04
C GLU A 81 -5.08 3.08 -7.67
N LEU A 82 -5.13 2.74 -6.36
CA LEU A 82 -5.50 1.39 -5.91
C LEU A 82 -6.96 1.05 -6.21
N GLU A 83 -7.89 1.99 -6.08
CA GLU A 83 -9.30 1.80 -6.46
C GLU A 83 -9.42 1.50 -7.96
N ASN A 84 -8.76 2.30 -8.80
CA ASN A 84 -8.71 2.08 -10.25
C ASN A 84 -8.06 0.74 -10.60
N TRP A 85 -6.97 0.38 -9.90
CA TRP A 85 -6.30 -0.90 -10.11
C TRP A 85 -7.21 -2.09 -9.81
N VAL A 86 -7.98 -2.04 -8.71
CA VAL A 86 -8.94 -3.08 -8.36
C VAL A 86 -9.97 -3.27 -9.47
N GLU A 87 -10.52 -2.19 -10.02
CA GLU A 87 -11.50 -2.26 -11.11
C GLU A 87 -10.90 -2.88 -12.39
N LYS A 88 -9.70 -2.46 -12.77
CA LYS A 88 -8.99 -2.94 -13.96
C LYS A 88 -8.55 -4.41 -13.82
N SER A 89 -8.18 -4.84 -12.63
CA SER A 89 -7.56 -6.14 -12.38
C SER A 89 -8.53 -7.25 -11.97
N LYS A 90 -9.83 -6.99 -11.87
CA LYS A 90 -10.87 -7.95 -11.43
C LYS A 90 -10.79 -9.32 -12.09
N ASN A 91 -10.46 -9.36 -13.37
CA ASN A 91 -10.40 -10.58 -14.18
C ASN A 91 -8.95 -11.07 -14.43
N LEU A 92 -7.96 -10.36 -13.90
CA LEU A 92 -6.54 -10.65 -14.15
C LEU A 92 -5.89 -11.35 -12.96
N VAL A 93 -6.38 -11.11 -11.75
CA VAL A 93 -5.85 -11.70 -10.51
C VAL A 93 -6.96 -12.42 -9.75
N SER A 94 -6.56 -13.26 -8.77
CA SER A 94 -7.55 -13.99 -7.96
C SER A 94 -8.40 -13.06 -7.09
N GLN A 95 -9.58 -13.54 -6.72
CA GLN A 95 -10.47 -12.83 -5.81
C GLN A 95 -9.83 -12.59 -4.43
N THR A 96 -8.92 -13.47 -4.00
CA THR A 96 -8.14 -13.32 -2.76
C THR A 96 -7.29 -12.05 -2.80
N VAL A 97 -6.56 -11.82 -3.89
CA VAL A 97 -5.76 -10.60 -4.11
C VAL A 97 -6.65 -9.36 -4.13
N ILE A 98 -7.75 -9.40 -4.89
CA ILE A 98 -8.71 -8.28 -4.96
C ILE A 98 -9.25 -7.93 -3.57
N ASN A 99 -9.66 -8.93 -2.80
CA ASN A 99 -10.19 -8.70 -1.44
C ASN A 99 -9.12 -8.13 -0.52
N HIS A 100 -7.86 -8.58 -0.64
CA HIS A 100 -6.76 -8.05 0.15
C HIS A 100 -6.51 -6.56 -0.15
N ILE A 101 -6.45 -6.18 -1.43
CA ILE A 101 -6.27 -4.78 -1.83
C ILE A 101 -7.46 -3.91 -1.40
N LYS A 102 -8.69 -4.39 -1.52
CA LYS A 102 -9.87 -3.69 -0.98
C LYS A 102 -9.77 -3.45 0.53
N ASN A 103 -9.33 -4.45 1.30
CA ASN A 103 -9.11 -4.29 2.73
C ASN A 103 -8.00 -3.25 3.03
N LYS A 104 -6.94 -3.20 2.22
CA LYS A 104 -5.89 -2.17 2.31
C LYS A 104 -6.50 -0.78 2.08
N ILE A 105 -7.30 -0.59 1.04
CA ILE A 105 -7.99 0.66 0.71
C ILE A 105 -8.90 1.11 1.88
N GLU A 106 -9.72 0.19 2.39
CA GLU A 106 -10.59 0.49 3.55
C GLU A 106 -9.77 0.92 4.77
N TYR A 107 -8.66 0.22 5.06
CA TYR A 107 -7.76 0.57 6.17
C TYR A 107 -7.14 1.96 5.99
N MET A 108 -6.62 2.28 4.80
CA MET A 108 -6.03 3.59 4.49
C MET A 108 -7.08 4.70 4.59
N THR A 109 -8.29 4.47 4.09
CA THR A 109 -9.42 5.39 4.19
C THR A 109 -9.79 5.66 5.65
N MET A 110 -9.79 4.62 6.51
CA MET A 110 -10.04 4.77 7.93
C MET A 110 -8.95 5.59 8.63
N ILE A 111 -7.68 5.37 8.30
CA ILE A 111 -6.56 6.19 8.81
C ILE A 111 -6.74 7.67 8.42
N LYS A 112 -7.16 7.94 7.19
CA LYS A 112 -7.45 9.30 6.72
C LYS A 112 -8.58 9.95 7.55
N LYS A 113 -9.68 9.23 7.77
CA LYS A 113 -10.80 9.69 8.61
C LYS A 113 -10.37 10.00 10.05
N ILE A 114 -9.56 9.12 10.66
CA ILE A 114 -9.02 9.36 12.01
C ILE A 114 -8.21 10.66 12.08
N LYS A 115 -7.46 11.00 11.02
CA LYS A 115 -6.67 12.25 10.96
C LYS A 115 -7.55 13.50 10.86
N THR A 116 -8.66 13.44 10.14
CA THR A 116 -9.48 14.60 9.75
C THR A 116 -10.71 14.81 10.62
N GLU A 117 -11.34 13.74 11.10
CA GLU A 117 -12.62 13.80 11.82
C GLU A 117 -12.47 14.06 13.30
N LYS A 118 -13.60 14.43 13.96
CA LYS A 118 -13.67 14.54 15.43
C LYS A 118 -13.51 13.16 16.09
N MET A 119 -12.98 13.13 17.32
CA MET A 119 -12.67 11.90 18.04
C MET A 119 -13.86 10.94 18.16
N LEU A 120 -15.05 11.43 18.51
CA LEU A 120 -16.24 10.59 18.65
C LEU A 120 -16.66 9.92 17.34
N VAL A 121 -16.57 10.64 16.23
CA VAL A 121 -16.86 10.11 14.88
C VAL A 121 -15.86 9.04 14.50
N SER A 122 -14.57 9.30 14.74
CA SER A 122 -13.50 8.32 14.49
C SER A 122 -13.67 7.05 15.33
N LEU A 123 -14.04 7.15 16.61
CA LEU A 123 -14.35 6.00 17.48
C LEU A 123 -15.52 5.18 16.93
N LYS A 124 -16.64 5.85 16.56
CA LYS A 124 -17.78 5.19 15.95
C LYS A 124 -17.36 4.42 14.68
N ASN A 125 -16.60 5.05 13.81
CA ASN A 125 -16.12 4.43 12.58
C ASN A 125 -15.25 3.20 12.85
N ILE A 126 -14.35 3.22 13.85
CA ILE A 126 -13.52 2.06 14.23
C ILE A 126 -14.37 0.92 14.76
N ILE A 127 -15.37 1.21 15.60
CA ILE A 127 -16.26 0.18 16.18
C ILE A 127 -17.01 -0.56 15.06
N PHE A 128 -17.51 0.16 14.08
CA PHE A 128 -18.26 -0.40 12.95
C PHE A 128 -17.40 -0.91 11.79
N TYR A 129 -16.07 -0.77 11.89
CA TYR A 129 -15.16 -1.26 10.86
C TYR A 129 -15.20 -2.79 10.76
N LYS A 130 -15.40 -3.31 9.56
CA LYS A 130 -15.62 -4.75 9.31
C LYS A 130 -14.39 -5.62 9.60
N PHE A 131 -13.19 -5.09 9.38
CA PHE A 131 -11.95 -5.87 9.48
C PHE A 131 -11.42 -5.90 10.93
N ASN A 132 -11.84 -6.90 11.69
CA ASN A 132 -11.56 -7.02 13.13
C ASN A 132 -10.07 -7.00 13.50
N ALA A 133 -9.20 -7.63 12.69
CA ALA A 133 -7.77 -7.71 12.99
C ALA A 133 -7.04 -6.35 13.03
N SER A 134 -7.57 -5.34 12.32
CA SER A 134 -6.99 -3.99 12.30
C SER A 134 -7.56 -3.04 13.35
N LYS A 135 -8.64 -3.40 14.04
CA LYS A 135 -9.28 -2.52 15.04
C LYS A 135 -8.34 -2.07 16.16
N PRO A 136 -7.54 -2.93 16.79
CA PRO A 136 -6.60 -2.50 17.83
C PRO A 136 -5.56 -1.50 17.30
N LYS A 137 -5.04 -1.71 16.08
CA LYS A 137 -4.09 -0.79 15.44
C LYS A 137 -4.73 0.57 15.15
N LEU A 138 -5.95 0.59 14.64
CA LEU A 138 -6.71 1.81 14.37
C LEU A 138 -7.02 2.57 15.66
N PHE A 139 -7.35 1.85 16.75
CA PHE A 139 -7.60 2.47 18.04
C PHE A 139 -6.34 3.12 18.64
N LEU A 140 -5.20 2.43 18.60
CA LEU A 140 -3.90 2.97 18.99
C LEU A 140 -3.51 4.19 18.14
N TYR A 141 -3.78 4.13 16.84
CA TYR A 141 -3.52 5.25 15.93
C TYR A 141 -4.40 6.46 16.26
N LEU A 142 -5.68 6.25 16.59
CA LEU A 142 -6.59 7.30 17.06
C LEU A 142 -6.06 7.97 18.34
N LEU A 143 -5.65 7.17 19.34
CA LEU A 143 -5.08 7.69 20.59
C LEU A 143 -3.83 8.53 20.30
N TYR A 144 -2.92 8.03 19.46
CA TYR A 144 -1.72 8.77 19.06
C TYR A 144 -2.08 10.12 18.43
N PHE A 145 -2.95 10.15 17.40
CA PHE A 145 -3.26 11.37 16.67
C PHE A 145 -4.08 12.37 17.48
N LYS A 146 -5.03 11.91 18.28
CA LYS A 146 -5.94 12.83 18.99
C LYS A 146 -5.40 13.30 20.33
N PHE A 147 -4.52 12.54 20.98
CA PHE A 147 -3.96 12.90 22.28
C PHE A 147 -2.46 13.28 22.18
N PHE A 148 -1.61 12.38 21.77
CA PHE A 148 -0.14 12.60 21.84
C PHE A 148 0.36 13.66 20.87
N LYS A 149 -0.17 13.71 19.64
CA LYS A 149 0.23 14.75 18.68
C LYS A 149 -0.19 16.14 19.13
N LYS A 150 -1.34 16.27 19.80
CA LYS A 150 -1.80 17.54 20.39
C LYS A 150 -0.87 17.98 21.52
N ILE A 151 -0.58 17.07 22.49
CA ILE A 151 0.33 17.36 23.60
C ILE A 151 1.71 17.80 23.11
N LYS A 152 2.27 17.09 22.13
CA LYS A 152 3.58 17.47 21.55
C LYS A 152 3.54 18.87 20.94
N LYS A 153 2.46 19.23 20.23
CA LYS A 153 2.30 20.58 19.63
C LYS A 153 2.20 21.67 20.71
N ASP A 154 1.55 21.37 21.84
CA ASP A 154 1.34 22.34 22.91
C ASP A 154 2.61 22.51 23.77
N MET A 155 3.45 21.47 23.91
CA MET A 155 4.74 21.53 24.61
C MET A 155 5.82 22.34 23.86
N PHE A 156 5.77 22.37 22.52
CA PHE A 156 6.75 23.11 21.70
C PHE A 156 6.27 24.51 21.28
N LYS A 157 5.13 25.00 21.81
CA LYS A 157 4.65 26.36 21.64
C LYS A 157 5.09 27.31 22.77
N LYS A 158 5.91 26.86 23.69
CA LYS A 158 6.62 27.67 24.66
C LYS A 158 8.06 27.86 24.14
#